data_49722d755bc45203bd9f7368c74eb269
#
_entry.id   49722d755bc45203bd9f7368c74eb269
#
_cell.length_a   1.000
_cell.length_b   1.000
_cell.length_c   1.000
_cell.angle_alpha   90.00
_cell.angle_beta   90.00
_cell.angle_gamma   90.00
#
_symmetry.space_group_name_H-M   'P 1'
#
loop_
_entity.id
_entity.type
_entity.pdbx_description
1 polymer ?
#
loop_
_entity_poly.entity_id
_entity_poly.type
_entity_poly.pdbx_seq_one_letter_code
_entity_poly.pdbx_strand_id
1 'polypeptide(L)'
;MTTVQQTPAAAGYRRGDAGYRRITAALFAAGMTTFVAMYCAQAVLPSLATEFNVSPAVSALSVSATTGLLALAIIPASALSERFGRTRVMTVSAVASAVIGLVLPWSPSMQVLVVLRALQGVALAGVPATAMAYLAEEVHRKHLGAAMGRYIAGTTIGGLAGRLVASFSLDATTWRWALEIAALVALGFTVVFVRLAPASRYFESQPVGLRTTSRALGEHLRTPALLGLFATAFLLMGGFVSVYNMLGFRLLAAPFNLSEAVAGSVFLMYLSGTVSSAPVGWPIASAARRRCSPRRSSRLRVWR
;
A
#
# COMPACT_ATOMS: atom_id res chain seq x y z
N MET A 1 16.54 33.33 28.61
CA MET A 1 16.17 31.92 28.73
C MET A 1 15.31 31.59 27.51
N THR A 2 15.93 31.08 26.49
CA THR A 2 15.24 30.68 25.21
C THR A 2 14.61 29.32 25.48
N THR A 3 13.29 29.28 25.60
CA THR A 3 12.50 28.04 25.61
C THR A 3 12.75 27.30 24.31
N VAL A 4 13.57 26.26 24.39
CA VAL A 4 13.72 25.31 23.28
C VAL A 4 12.33 24.70 23.05
N GLN A 5 11.64 25.14 21.99
CA GLN A 5 10.43 24.49 21.50
C GLN A 5 10.79 23.02 21.22
N GLN A 6 10.32 22.13 22.08
CA GLN A 6 10.48 20.69 21.88
C GLN A 6 9.76 20.34 20.57
N THR A 7 10.53 19.94 19.57
CA THR A 7 10.01 19.46 18.29
C THR A 7 8.96 18.38 18.56
N PRO A 8 7.75 18.43 17.98
CA PRO A 8 6.64 17.51 18.25
C PRO A 8 7.01 16.02 18.23
N ALA A 9 7.99 15.67 17.42
CA ALA A 9 8.54 14.31 17.30
C ALA A 9 9.18 13.72 18.58
N ALA A 10 9.48 14.52 19.61
CA ALA A 10 9.99 14.06 20.90
C ALA A 10 8.86 13.66 21.87
N ALA A 11 7.62 14.08 21.60
CA ALA A 11 6.45 13.88 22.48
C ALA A 11 5.53 12.72 22.01
N GLY A 12 5.80 12.07 20.85
CA GLY A 12 4.96 11.04 20.25
C GLY A 12 4.88 9.73 21.07
N TYR A 13 3.89 8.89 20.72
CA TYR A 13 3.67 7.60 21.37
C TYR A 13 4.91 6.71 21.35
N ARG A 14 5.21 6.08 22.49
CA ARG A 14 6.35 5.17 22.67
C ARG A 14 5.90 3.71 22.66
N ARG A 15 6.82 2.81 22.33
CA ARG A 15 6.58 1.37 22.41
C ARG A 15 6.26 0.98 23.87
N GLY A 16 5.08 0.39 24.08
CA GLY A 16 4.52 0.09 25.41
C GLY A 16 3.26 0.88 25.72
N ASP A 17 3.11 2.09 25.18
CA ASP A 17 1.91 2.91 25.39
C ASP A 17 0.68 2.27 24.73
N ALA A 18 -0.48 2.40 25.37
CA ALA A 18 -1.75 1.97 24.79
C ALA A 18 -2.02 2.67 23.45
N GLY A 19 -1.66 3.96 23.35
CA GLY A 19 -1.77 4.74 22.10
C GLY A 19 -0.92 4.19 20.96
N TYR A 20 0.33 3.76 21.26
CA TYR A 20 1.19 3.11 20.26
C TYR A 20 0.58 1.81 19.72
N ARG A 21 0.03 0.99 20.61
CA ARG A 21 -0.63 -0.26 20.21
C ARG A 21 -1.86 0.01 19.34
N ARG A 22 -2.68 0.99 19.73
CA ARG A 22 -3.88 1.38 18.98
C ARG A 22 -3.55 1.92 17.60
N ILE A 23 -2.61 2.87 17.48
CA ILE A 23 -2.24 3.47 16.19
C ILE A 23 -1.62 2.45 15.24
N THR A 24 -0.75 1.56 15.75
CA THR A 24 -0.12 0.54 14.91
C THR A 24 -1.08 -0.55 14.47
N ALA A 25 -2.04 -0.94 15.32
CA ALA A 25 -3.10 -1.89 14.96
C ALA A 25 -4.10 -1.24 13.97
N ALA A 26 -4.48 0.02 14.18
CA ALA A 26 -5.33 0.75 13.26
C ALA A 26 -4.71 0.85 11.87
N LEU A 27 -3.43 1.23 11.78
CA LEU A 27 -2.77 1.35 10.48
C LEU A 27 -2.48 0.00 9.81
N PHE A 28 -2.22 -1.05 10.58
CA PHE A 28 -2.19 -2.40 10.04
C PHE A 28 -3.54 -2.75 9.39
N ALA A 29 -4.66 -2.49 10.08
CA ALA A 29 -6.00 -2.71 9.56
C ALA A 29 -6.29 -1.83 8.33
N ALA A 30 -5.87 -0.57 8.31
CA ALA A 30 -5.99 0.31 7.14
C ALA A 30 -5.21 -0.23 5.92
N GLY A 31 -4.01 -0.75 6.16
CA GLY A 31 -3.22 -1.45 5.13
C GLY A 31 -3.95 -2.69 4.61
N MET A 32 -4.51 -3.51 5.50
CA MET A 32 -5.33 -4.67 5.13
C MET A 32 -6.52 -4.25 4.26
N THR A 33 -7.34 -3.29 4.71
CA THR A 33 -8.49 -2.79 3.95
C THR A 33 -8.10 -2.37 2.54
N THR A 34 -7.09 -1.52 2.42
CA THR A 34 -6.67 -0.95 1.13
C THR A 34 -6.23 -2.03 0.16
N PHE A 35 -5.40 -2.95 0.62
CA PHE A 35 -4.75 -3.91 -0.26
C PHE A 35 -5.60 -5.16 -0.53
N VAL A 36 -6.48 -5.57 0.40
CA VAL A 36 -7.54 -6.56 0.11
C VAL A 36 -8.44 -6.04 -1.00
N ALA A 37 -8.97 -4.82 -0.86
CA ALA A 37 -9.86 -4.21 -1.85
C ALA A 37 -9.17 -3.98 -3.21
N MET A 38 -7.88 -3.62 -3.21
CA MET A 38 -7.12 -3.39 -4.44
C MET A 38 -6.92 -4.67 -5.25
N TYR A 39 -6.53 -5.76 -4.59
CA TYR A 39 -6.03 -6.95 -5.29
C TYR A 39 -6.97 -8.14 -5.36
N CYS A 40 -8.15 -8.13 -4.71
CA CYS A 40 -9.13 -9.21 -4.82
C CYS A 40 -9.56 -9.47 -6.27
N ALA A 41 -9.65 -8.43 -7.10
CA ALA A 41 -10.04 -8.57 -8.50
C ALA A 41 -9.04 -9.38 -9.35
N GLN A 42 -7.77 -9.47 -8.97
CA GLN A 42 -6.78 -10.25 -9.72
C GLN A 42 -7.14 -11.74 -9.80
N ALA A 43 -7.73 -12.27 -8.75
CA ALA A 43 -8.12 -13.68 -8.70
C ALA A 43 -9.31 -14.00 -9.62
N VAL A 44 -10.20 -13.04 -9.84
CA VAL A 44 -11.43 -13.27 -10.62
C VAL A 44 -11.33 -12.82 -12.09
N LEU A 45 -10.14 -12.39 -12.56
CA LEU A 45 -9.97 -11.91 -13.95
C LEU A 45 -10.41 -12.92 -15.02
N PRO A 46 -10.08 -14.23 -14.93
CA PRO A 46 -10.54 -15.22 -15.90
C PRO A 46 -12.06 -15.35 -15.92
N SER A 47 -12.70 -15.40 -14.76
CA SER A 47 -14.15 -15.51 -14.63
C SER A 47 -14.87 -14.27 -15.17
N LEU A 48 -14.31 -13.05 -14.96
CA LEU A 48 -14.83 -11.81 -15.56
C LEU A 48 -14.72 -11.82 -17.08
N ALA A 49 -13.61 -12.32 -17.61
CA ALA A 49 -13.43 -12.43 -19.07
C ALA A 49 -14.46 -13.36 -19.70
N THR A 50 -14.74 -14.50 -19.07
CA THR A 50 -15.75 -15.46 -19.53
C THR A 50 -17.16 -14.91 -19.37
N GLU A 51 -17.52 -14.38 -18.20
CA GLU A 51 -18.88 -13.86 -17.92
C GLU A 51 -19.29 -12.73 -18.87
N PHE A 52 -18.39 -11.78 -19.09
CA PHE A 52 -18.68 -10.61 -19.94
C PHE A 52 -18.24 -10.78 -21.40
N ASN A 53 -17.73 -11.96 -21.76
CA ASN A 53 -17.23 -12.28 -23.11
C ASN A 53 -16.24 -11.21 -23.62
N VAL A 54 -15.24 -10.88 -22.81
CA VAL A 54 -14.22 -9.89 -23.11
C VAL A 54 -12.81 -10.51 -23.12
N SER A 55 -11.86 -9.84 -23.78
CA SER A 55 -10.47 -10.30 -23.79
C SER A 55 -9.83 -10.24 -22.39
N PRO A 56 -8.79 -11.06 -22.11
CA PRO A 56 -8.00 -10.97 -20.88
C PRO A 56 -7.46 -9.57 -20.59
N ALA A 57 -7.08 -8.83 -21.63
CA ALA A 57 -6.61 -7.45 -21.49
C ALA A 57 -7.71 -6.50 -20.99
N VAL A 58 -8.95 -6.68 -21.47
CA VAL A 58 -10.10 -5.88 -21.02
C VAL A 58 -10.47 -6.22 -19.59
N SER A 59 -10.47 -7.50 -19.21
CA SER A 59 -10.74 -7.87 -17.81
C SER A 59 -9.67 -7.31 -16.85
N ALA A 60 -8.40 -7.29 -17.26
CA ALA A 60 -7.30 -6.72 -16.49
C ALA A 60 -7.45 -5.20 -16.25
N LEU A 61 -8.28 -4.48 -17.02
CA LEU A 61 -8.61 -3.08 -16.75
C LEU A 61 -9.27 -2.90 -15.38
N SER A 62 -9.96 -3.92 -14.85
CA SER A 62 -10.53 -3.86 -13.50
C SER A 62 -9.47 -3.67 -12.40
N VAL A 63 -8.26 -4.16 -12.60
CA VAL A 63 -7.12 -3.93 -11.71
C VAL A 63 -6.39 -2.64 -12.07
N SER A 64 -6.12 -2.44 -13.35
CA SER A 64 -5.33 -1.30 -13.84
C SER A 64 -6.05 0.04 -13.61
N ALA A 65 -7.37 0.09 -13.78
CA ALA A 65 -8.16 1.29 -13.49
C ALA A 65 -8.08 1.67 -12.00
N THR A 66 -8.18 0.69 -11.10
CA THR A 66 -8.06 0.93 -9.66
C THR A 66 -6.68 1.47 -9.29
N THR A 67 -5.61 0.80 -9.73
CA THR A 67 -4.24 1.19 -9.39
C THR A 67 -3.83 2.49 -10.06
N GLY A 68 -4.26 2.72 -11.30
CA GLY A 68 -3.99 3.95 -12.04
C GLY A 68 -4.66 5.17 -11.41
N LEU A 69 -5.96 5.08 -11.11
CA LEU A 69 -6.69 6.19 -10.49
C LEU A 69 -6.25 6.42 -9.04
N LEU A 70 -5.87 5.37 -8.30
CA LEU A 70 -5.25 5.50 -6.99
C LEU A 70 -3.95 6.30 -7.09
N ALA A 71 -3.07 5.95 -8.04
CA ALA A 71 -1.79 6.65 -8.21
C ALA A 71 -1.99 8.14 -8.54
N LEU A 72 -2.97 8.47 -9.40
CA LEU A 72 -3.30 9.86 -9.70
C LEU A 72 -3.93 10.60 -8.51
N ALA A 73 -4.75 9.91 -7.72
CA ALA A 73 -5.46 10.50 -6.60
C ALA A 73 -4.61 10.64 -5.32
N ILE A 74 -3.45 10.01 -5.22
CA ILE A 74 -2.55 10.12 -4.04
C ILE A 74 -2.17 11.59 -3.77
N ILE A 75 -1.82 12.34 -4.81
CA ILE A 75 -1.39 13.74 -4.67
C ILE A 75 -2.51 14.62 -4.12
N PRO A 76 -3.71 14.68 -4.74
CA PRO A 76 -4.80 15.47 -4.19
C PRO A 76 -5.28 14.94 -2.83
N ALA A 77 -5.26 13.63 -2.59
CA ALA A 77 -5.61 13.06 -1.28
C ALA A 77 -4.63 13.49 -0.17
N SER A 78 -3.34 13.57 -0.48
CA SER A 78 -2.33 14.10 0.43
C SER A 78 -2.61 15.56 0.77
N ALA A 79 -2.83 16.42 -0.23
CA ALA A 79 -3.17 17.83 -0.02
C ALA A 79 -4.47 17.99 0.79
N LEU A 80 -5.47 17.17 0.52
CA LEU A 80 -6.74 17.18 1.27
C LEU A 80 -6.51 16.83 2.75
N SER A 81 -5.59 15.90 3.02
CA SER A 81 -5.26 15.47 4.38
C SER A 81 -4.58 16.56 5.19
N GLU A 82 -3.85 17.47 4.55
CA GLU A 82 -3.22 18.62 5.21
C GLU A 82 -4.23 19.70 5.58
N ARG A 83 -5.37 19.74 4.89
CA ARG A 83 -6.46 20.68 5.19
C ARG A 83 -7.45 20.10 6.23
N PHE A 84 -7.86 18.86 6.07
CA PHE A 84 -8.95 18.25 6.85
C PHE A 84 -8.50 17.32 7.97
N GLY A 85 -7.20 17.02 8.04
CA GLY A 85 -6.61 16.12 9.02
C GLY A 85 -6.40 14.69 8.51
N ARG A 86 -5.30 14.08 8.94
CA ARG A 86 -4.85 12.77 8.48
C ARG A 86 -5.91 11.68 8.73
N THR A 87 -6.39 11.56 9.97
CA THR A 87 -7.32 10.50 10.36
C THR A 87 -8.66 10.61 9.65
N ARG A 88 -9.18 11.83 9.44
CA ARG A 88 -10.46 12.04 8.73
C ARG A 88 -10.37 11.58 7.29
N VAL A 89 -9.32 11.98 6.57
CA VAL A 89 -9.14 11.60 5.16
C VAL A 89 -8.97 10.09 5.03
N MET A 90 -8.17 9.45 5.90
CA MET A 90 -8.04 7.98 5.90
C MET A 90 -9.38 7.30 6.18
N THR A 91 -10.18 7.81 7.12
CA THR A 91 -11.48 7.21 7.48
C THR A 91 -12.47 7.30 6.32
N VAL A 92 -12.63 8.49 5.74
CA VAL A 92 -13.50 8.67 4.57
C VAL A 92 -13.06 7.77 3.41
N SER A 93 -11.76 7.73 3.16
CA SER A 93 -11.13 6.89 2.14
C SER A 93 -11.45 5.40 2.34
N ALA A 94 -11.20 4.87 3.54
CA ALA A 94 -11.45 3.47 3.85
C ALA A 94 -12.95 3.10 3.77
N VAL A 95 -13.82 3.96 4.31
CA VAL A 95 -15.28 3.72 4.29
C VAL A 95 -15.83 3.80 2.86
N ALA A 96 -15.46 4.84 2.09
CA ALA A 96 -15.91 4.99 0.71
C ALA A 96 -15.48 3.80 -0.15
N SER A 97 -14.22 3.34 -0.01
CA SER A 97 -13.73 2.19 -0.76
C SER A 97 -14.44 0.89 -0.37
N ALA A 98 -14.77 0.70 0.91
CA ALA A 98 -15.52 -0.46 1.38
C ALA A 98 -16.94 -0.47 0.82
N VAL A 99 -17.64 0.68 0.83
CA VAL A 99 -18.98 0.81 0.25
C VAL A 99 -18.95 0.51 -1.26
N ILE A 100 -18.01 1.08 -1.99
CA ILE A 100 -17.88 0.77 -3.43
C ILE A 100 -17.58 -0.72 -3.62
N GLY A 101 -16.75 -1.32 -2.76
CA GLY A 101 -16.44 -2.75 -2.79
C GLY A 101 -17.67 -3.64 -2.71
N LEU A 102 -18.64 -3.33 -1.85
CA LEU A 102 -19.91 -4.06 -1.71
C LEU A 102 -20.85 -3.88 -2.91
N VAL A 103 -20.71 -2.80 -3.66
CA VAL A 103 -21.52 -2.55 -4.88
C VAL A 103 -20.93 -3.24 -6.11
N LEU A 104 -19.62 -3.51 -6.14
CA LEU A 104 -18.91 -4.09 -7.28
C LEU A 104 -19.51 -5.41 -7.82
N PRO A 105 -19.90 -6.38 -6.97
CA PRO A 105 -20.45 -7.67 -7.42
C PRO A 105 -21.75 -7.54 -8.21
N TRP A 106 -22.47 -6.45 -8.02
CA TRP A 106 -23.75 -6.16 -8.65
C TRP A 106 -23.65 -5.43 -10.00
N SER A 107 -22.41 -5.33 -10.53
CA SER A 107 -22.16 -4.68 -11.82
C SER A 107 -22.84 -5.45 -12.96
N PRO A 108 -23.68 -4.77 -13.78
CA PRO A 108 -24.39 -5.41 -14.90
C PRO A 108 -23.51 -5.61 -16.13
N SER A 109 -22.39 -4.91 -16.23
CA SER A 109 -21.48 -4.98 -17.37
C SER A 109 -20.04 -4.73 -16.96
N MET A 110 -19.10 -5.16 -17.82
CA MET A 110 -17.67 -4.92 -17.60
C MET A 110 -17.31 -3.43 -17.50
N GLN A 111 -17.97 -2.58 -18.27
CA GLN A 111 -17.74 -1.14 -18.28
C GLN A 111 -18.11 -0.53 -16.91
N VAL A 112 -19.28 -0.89 -16.36
CA VAL A 112 -19.72 -0.42 -15.04
C VAL A 112 -18.75 -0.91 -13.97
N LEU A 113 -18.31 -2.16 -14.04
CA LEU A 113 -17.34 -2.73 -13.12
C LEU A 113 -16.02 -1.94 -13.17
N VAL A 114 -15.48 -1.64 -14.34
CA VAL A 114 -14.24 -0.87 -14.51
C VAL A 114 -14.40 0.55 -13.97
N VAL A 115 -15.53 1.21 -14.21
CA VAL A 115 -15.81 2.55 -13.65
C VAL A 115 -15.87 2.51 -12.13
N LEU A 116 -16.58 1.56 -11.54
CA LEU A 116 -16.63 1.39 -10.08
C LEU A 116 -15.23 1.09 -9.50
N ARG A 117 -14.43 0.28 -10.19
CA ARG A 117 -13.04 0.01 -9.81
C ARG A 117 -12.16 1.25 -9.91
N ALA A 118 -12.37 2.09 -10.90
CA ALA A 118 -11.69 3.39 -11.02
C ALA A 118 -12.05 4.32 -9.85
N LEU A 119 -13.35 4.45 -9.53
CA LEU A 119 -13.83 5.22 -8.37
C LEU A 119 -13.32 4.66 -7.05
N GLN A 120 -13.27 3.33 -6.91
CA GLN A 120 -12.68 2.67 -5.75
C GLN A 120 -11.19 3.01 -5.62
N GLY A 121 -10.45 3.09 -6.73
CA GLY A 121 -9.05 3.52 -6.73
C GLY A 121 -8.87 4.93 -6.19
N VAL A 122 -9.71 5.87 -6.61
CA VAL A 122 -9.72 7.25 -6.06
C VAL A 122 -10.03 7.21 -4.56
N ALA A 123 -11.05 6.45 -4.16
CA ALA A 123 -11.43 6.32 -2.75
C ALA A 123 -10.30 5.73 -1.90
N LEU A 124 -9.57 4.73 -2.40
CA LEU A 124 -8.46 4.09 -1.68
C LEU A 124 -7.26 5.01 -1.45
N ALA A 125 -7.06 6.06 -2.25
CA ALA A 125 -5.83 6.86 -2.27
C ALA A 125 -5.52 7.55 -0.93
N GLY A 126 -6.52 7.92 -0.14
CA GLY A 126 -6.33 8.65 1.11
C GLY A 126 -5.56 7.88 2.18
N VAL A 127 -5.64 6.56 2.22
CA VAL A 127 -4.89 5.75 3.20
C VAL A 127 -3.38 5.77 2.90
N PRO A 128 -2.87 5.32 1.74
CA PRO A 128 -1.44 5.33 1.48
C PRO A 128 -0.86 6.74 1.39
N ALA A 129 -1.64 7.74 0.94
CA ALA A 129 -1.20 9.12 0.88
C ALA A 129 -0.85 9.72 2.25
N THR A 130 -1.46 9.24 3.33
CA THR A 130 -1.40 9.91 4.63
C THR A 130 -0.83 9.04 5.75
N ALA A 131 -0.85 7.70 5.62
CA ALA A 131 -0.46 6.78 6.68
C ALA A 131 0.96 7.02 7.23
N MET A 132 1.93 7.25 6.35
CA MET A 132 3.33 7.48 6.75
C MET A 132 3.51 8.83 7.46
N ALA A 133 2.83 9.89 6.97
CA ALA A 133 2.85 11.21 7.58
C ALA A 133 2.21 11.17 8.98
N TYR A 134 1.05 10.51 9.09
CA TYR A 134 0.36 10.33 10.37
C TYR A 134 1.24 9.60 11.40
N LEU A 135 1.97 8.54 10.99
CA LEU A 135 2.91 7.87 11.88
C LEU A 135 4.07 8.77 12.29
N ALA A 136 4.61 9.58 11.36
CA ALA A 136 5.71 10.47 11.65
C ALA A 136 5.32 11.60 12.62
N GLU A 137 4.05 12.03 12.58
CA GLU A 137 3.50 13.06 13.48
C GLU A 137 3.19 12.50 14.90
N GLU A 138 2.65 11.27 14.99
CA GLU A 138 2.09 10.73 16.23
C GLU A 138 3.04 9.79 16.99
N VAL A 139 4.06 9.22 16.34
CA VAL A 139 4.95 8.22 16.95
C VAL A 139 6.33 8.79 17.19
N HIS A 140 6.87 8.50 18.41
CA HIS A 140 8.22 8.92 18.77
C HIS A 140 9.27 8.37 17.78
N ARG A 141 10.21 9.21 17.33
CA ARG A 141 11.24 8.90 16.30
C ARG A 141 11.94 7.56 16.50
N LYS A 142 12.26 7.21 17.74
CA LYS A 142 12.94 5.94 18.08
C LYS A 142 12.11 4.69 17.71
N HIS A 143 10.79 4.81 17.63
CA HIS A 143 9.87 3.69 17.39
C HIS A 143 9.15 3.78 16.04
N LEU A 144 9.40 4.85 15.28
CA LEU A 144 8.75 5.14 14.00
C LEU A 144 8.98 4.02 12.97
N GLY A 145 10.21 3.54 12.81
CA GLY A 145 10.53 2.46 11.87
C GLY A 145 9.74 1.18 12.13
N ALA A 146 9.57 0.81 13.40
CA ALA A 146 8.78 -0.37 13.77
C ALA A 146 7.27 -0.17 13.53
N ALA A 147 6.76 1.06 13.70
CA ALA A 147 5.38 1.39 13.40
C ALA A 147 5.10 1.37 11.88
N MET A 148 6.00 1.97 11.08
CA MET A 148 5.94 1.91 9.62
C MET A 148 6.01 0.49 9.10
N GLY A 149 6.90 -0.35 9.66
CA GLY A 149 7.00 -1.76 9.31
C GLY A 149 5.70 -2.54 9.55
N ARG A 150 4.94 -2.23 10.61
CA ARG A 150 3.62 -2.84 10.85
C ARG A 150 2.58 -2.41 9.82
N TYR A 151 2.57 -1.15 9.41
CA TYR A 151 1.70 -0.70 8.31
C TYR A 151 2.04 -1.44 7.01
N ILE A 152 3.33 -1.51 6.65
CA ILE A 152 3.79 -2.24 5.45
C ILE A 152 3.43 -3.73 5.54
N ALA A 153 3.56 -4.36 6.70
CA ALA A 153 3.11 -5.73 6.90
C ALA A 153 1.61 -5.87 6.62
N GLY A 154 0.79 -4.91 7.09
CA GLY A 154 -0.64 -4.85 6.78
C GLY A 154 -0.92 -4.76 5.27
N THR A 155 -0.15 -3.97 4.53
CA THR A 155 -0.31 -3.86 3.07
C THR A 155 0.07 -5.16 2.36
N THR A 156 1.16 -5.80 2.76
CA THR A 156 1.63 -7.06 2.15
C THR A 156 0.65 -8.21 2.43
N ILE A 157 0.28 -8.38 3.70
CA ILE A 157 -0.67 -9.43 4.11
C ILE A 157 -2.05 -9.16 3.50
N GLY A 158 -2.48 -7.91 3.45
CA GLY A 158 -3.74 -7.50 2.82
C GLY A 158 -3.78 -7.85 1.33
N GLY A 159 -2.69 -7.55 0.61
CA GLY A 159 -2.60 -7.90 -0.81
C GLY A 159 -2.63 -9.40 -1.09
N LEU A 160 -1.99 -10.19 -0.23
CA LEU A 160 -2.06 -11.66 -0.29
C LEU A 160 -3.45 -12.17 0.09
N ALA A 161 -4.00 -11.70 1.23
CA ALA A 161 -5.30 -12.12 1.73
C ALA A 161 -6.43 -11.82 0.73
N GLY A 162 -6.40 -10.65 0.08
CA GLY A 162 -7.41 -10.30 -0.93
C GLY A 162 -7.45 -11.30 -2.10
N ARG A 163 -6.30 -11.71 -2.58
CA ARG A 163 -6.19 -12.72 -3.65
C ARG A 163 -6.63 -14.10 -3.19
N LEU A 164 -6.13 -14.56 -2.03
CA LEU A 164 -6.46 -15.87 -1.51
C LEU A 164 -7.95 -16.00 -1.18
N VAL A 165 -8.51 -15.02 -0.46
CA VAL A 165 -9.94 -15.00 -0.13
C VAL A 165 -10.78 -15.08 -1.40
N ALA A 166 -10.45 -14.27 -2.42
CA ALA A 166 -11.19 -14.30 -3.67
C ALA A 166 -11.02 -15.64 -4.42
N SER A 167 -9.80 -16.20 -4.51
CA SER A 167 -9.56 -17.48 -5.20
C SER A 167 -10.26 -18.67 -4.52
N PHE A 168 -10.13 -18.78 -3.19
CA PHE A 168 -10.78 -19.87 -2.46
C PHE A 168 -12.31 -19.75 -2.48
N SER A 169 -12.83 -18.52 -2.43
CA SER A 169 -14.27 -18.30 -2.54
C SER A 169 -14.77 -18.63 -3.95
N LEU A 170 -13.99 -18.32 -4.98
CA LEU A 170 -14.34 -18.56 -6.38
C LEU A 170 -14.43 -20.06 -6.71
N ASP A 171 -13.58 -20.87 -6.11
CA ASP A 171 -13.58 -22.34 -6.28
C ASP A 171 -14.92 -23.00 -5.86
N ALA A 172 -15.58 -22.41 -4.85
CA ALA A 172 -16.84 -22.90 -4.30
C ALA A 172 -18.09 -22.10 -4.73
N THR A 173 -17.90 -20.93 -5.36
CA THR A 173 -18.99 -19.99 -5.64
C THR A 173 -18.80 -19.30 -7.01
N THR A 174 -19.40 -18.13 -7.18
CA THR A 174 -19.24 -17.29 -8.38
C THR A 174 -18.31 -16.11 -8.10
N TRP A 175 -17.82 -15.45 -9.15
CA TRP A 175 -16.99 -14.23 -9.04
C TRP A 175 -17.70 -13.12 -8.25
N ARG A 176 -19.03 -13.05 -8.28
CA ARG A 176 -19.81 -12.09 -7.50
C ARG A 176 -19.64 -12.32 -6.01
N TRP A 177 -19.81 -13.55 -5.54
CA TRP A 177 -19.61 -13.91 -4.15
C TRP A 177 -18.15 -13.83 -3.72
N ALA A 178 -17.22 -14.15 -4.60
CA ALA A 178 -15.79 -14.02 -4.31
C ALA A 178 -15.41 -12.55 -4.04
N LEU A 179 -15.91 -11.61 -4.85
CA LEU A 179 -15.71 -10.18 -4.61
C LEU A 179 -16.46 -9.67 -3.38
N GLU A 180 -17.70 -10.16 -3.13
CA GLU A 180 -18.49 -9.79 -1.96
C GLU A 180 -17.80 -10.21 -0.66
N ILE A 181 -17.34 -11.45 -0.57
CA ILE A 181 -16.60 -11.95 0.60
C ILE A 181 -15.32 -11.14 0.82
N ALA A 182 -14.58 -10.84 -0.23
CA ALA A 182 -13.40 -9.98 -0.12
C ALA A 182 -13.76 -8.56 0.34
N ALA A 183 -14.87 -7.99 -0.13
CA ALA A 183 -15.37 -6.69 0.31
C ALA A 183 -15.81 -6.70 1.78
N LEU A 184 -16.45 -7.76 2.25
CA LEU A 184 -16.81 -7.95 3.67
C LEU A 184 -15.57 -8.06 4.57
N VAL A 185 -14.54 -8.77 4.11
CA VAL A 185 -13.24 -8.81 4.82
C VAL A 185 -12.61 -7.41 4.90
N ALA A 186 -12.59 -6.67 3.78
CA ALA A 186 -12.09 -5.30 3.76
C ALA A 186 -12.92 -4.38 4.68
N LEU A 187 -14.25 -4.52 4.69
CA LEU A 187 -15.14 -3.80 5.59
C LEU A 187 -14.85 -4.11 7.06
N GLY A 188 -14.63 -5.37 7.40
CA GLY A 188 -14.25 -5.78 8.76
C GLY A 188 -13.00 -5.05 9.24
N PHE A 189 -11.94 -5.02 8.42
CA PHE A 189 -10.72 -4.27 8.73
C PHE A 189 -10.96 -2.75 8.74
N THR A 190 -11.86 -2.23 7.88
CA THR A 190 -12.27 -0.82 7.93
C THR A 190 -12.89 -0.47 9.28
N VAL A 191 -13.79 -1.32 9.78
CA VAL A 191 -14.41 -1.13 11.11
C VAL A 191 -13.36 -1.15 12.22
N VAL A 192 -12.42 -2.10 12.16
CA VAL A 192 -11.29 -2.16 13.12
C VAL A 192 -10.46 -0.87 13.06
N PHE A 193 -10.13 -0.41 11.86
CA PHE A 193 -9.41 0.85 11.68
C PHE A 193 -10.15 2.03 12.30
N VAL A 194 -11.40 2.23 11.93
CA VAL A 194 -12.23 3.36 12.41
C VAL A 194 -12.39 3.36 13.94
N ARG A 195 -12.52 2.16 14.55
CA ARG A 195 -12.63 2.01 16.00
C ARG A 195 -11.34 2.25 16.76
N LEU A 196 -10.20 1.92 16.16
CA LEU A 196 -8.90 1.98 16.82
C LEU A 196 -8.12 3.24 16.51
N ALA A 197 -8.33 3.89 15.36
CA ALA A 197 -7.55 5.05 14.93
C ALA A 197 -7.71 6.22 15.89
N PRO A 198 -6.64 6.66 16.60
CA PRO A 198 -6.71 7.85 17.42
C PRO A 198 -6.87 9.10 16.53
N ALA A 199 -7.50 10.14 17.06
CA ALA A 199 -7.46 11.45 16.41
C ALA A 199 -6.04 11.99 16.36
N SER A 200 -5.70 12.70 15.28
CA SER A 200 -4.39 13.36 15.16
C SER A 200 -4.24 14.42 16.26
N ARG A 201 -3.17 14.31 17.06
CA ARG A 201 -2.89 15.21 18.20
C ARG A 201 -1.97 16.35 17.81
N TYR A 202 -1.03 16.08 16.93
CA TYR A 202 0.01 17.00 16.51
C TYR A 202 -0.21 17.51 15.09
N PHE A 203 -1.43 17.34 14.59
CA PHE A 203 -1.82 17.86 13.28
C PHE A 203 -1.98 19.37 13.34
N GLU A 204 -1.16 20.10 12.60
CA GLU A 204 -1.33 21.51 12.31
C GLU A 204 -1.79 21.66 10.86
N SER A 205 -2.98 22.25 10.67
CA SER A 205 -3.48 22.51 9.32
C SER A 205 -2.56 23.49 8.61
N GLN A 206 -1.94 23.04 7.53
CA GLN A 206 -1.14 23.92 6.67
C GLN A 206 -1.90 24.16 5.36
N PRO A 207 -2.01 25.41 4.91
CA PRO A 207 -2.59 25.72 3.61
C PRO A 207 -1.58 25.32 2.52
N VAL A 208 -1.58 24.02 2.15
CA VAL A 208 -0.77 23.56 1.02
C VAL A 208 -1.48 23.96 -0.27
N GLY A 209 -0.94 24.98 -0.92
CA GLY A 209 -1.43 25.37 -2.23
C GLY A 209 -1.11 24.28 -3.27
N LEU A 210 -2.11 23.87 -4.05
CA LEU A 210 -1.90 22.98 -5.21
C LEU A 210 -0.74 23.42 -6.10
N ARG A 211 -0.49 24.74 -6.16
CA ARG A 211 0.62 25.35 -6.90
C ARG A 211 2.00 24.99 -6.32
N THR A 212 2.12 24.88 -4.99
CA THR A 212 3.37 24.48 -4.33
C THR A 212 3.66 22.99 -4.58
N THR A 213 2.63 22.16 -4.47
CA THR A 213 2.75 20.71 -4.73
C THR A 213 3.08 20.43 -6.20
N SER A 214 2.43 21.13 -7.16
CA SER A 214 2.71 20.95 -8.57
C SER A 214 4.11 21.42 -8.95
N ARG A 215 4.61 22.50 -8.33
CA ARG A 215 5.98 22.97 -8.52
C ARG A 215 7.01 21.96 -8.02
N ALA A 216 6.82 21.42 -6.80
CA ALA A 216 7.70 20.39 -6.25
C ALA A 216 7.70 19.12 -7.13
N LEU A 217 6.53 18.69 -7.62
CA LEU A 217 6.42 17.59 -8.57
C LEU A 217 7.20 17.89 -9.87
N GLY A 218 7.07 19.11 -10.42
CA GLY A 218 7.80 19.53 -11.61
C GLY A 218 9.33 19.53 -11.41
N GLU A 219 9.81 19.90 -10.24
CA GLU A 219 11.24 19.86 -9.89
C GLU A 219 11.74 18.40 -9.80
N HIS A 220 10.97 17.48 -9.19
CA HIS A 220 11.32 16.06 -9.14
C HIS A 220 11.34 15.42 -10.53
N LEU A 221 10.38 15.75 -11.40
CA LEU A 221 10.32 15.24 -12.78
C LEU A 221 11.41 15.83 -13.69
N ARG A 222 12.13 16.87 -13.28
CA ARG A 222 13.29 17.42 -13.99
C ARG A 222 14.63 16.84 -13.51
N THR A 223 14.63 16.05 -12.46
CA THR A 223 15.85 15.46 -11.91
C THR A 223 16.11 14.07 -12.57
N PRO A 224 17.14 13.92 -13.43
CA PRO A 224 17.36 12.67 -14.20
C PRO A 224 17.53 11.44 -13.32
N ALA A 225 18.20 11.57 -12.17
CA ALA A 225 18.37 10.46 -11.23
C ALA A 225 17.03 9.96 -10.65
N LEU A 226 16.09 10.87 -10.36
CA LEU A 226 14.75 10.51 -9.90
C LEU A 226 13.92 9.89 -11.01
N LEU A 227 14.02 10.41 -12.23
CA LEU A 227 13.36 9.81 -13.39
C LEU A 227 13.84 8.38 -13.65
N GLY A 228 15.17 8.13 -13.55
CA GLY A 228 15.72 6.77 -13.65
C GLY A 228 15.16 5.84 -12.57
N LEU A 229 15.05 6.32 -11.33
CA LEU A 229 14.46 5.55 -10.23
C LEU A 229 12.96 5.27 -10.46
N PHE A 230 12.20 6.26 -10.91
CA PHE A 230 10.77 6.09 -11.23
C PHE A 230 10.57 5.14 -12.41
N ALA A 231 11.38 5.26 -13.46
CA ALA A 231 11.34 4.34 -14.61
C ALA A 231 11.65 2.90 -14.19
N THR A 232 12.67 2.70 -13.36
CA THR A 232 13.02 1.38 -12.82
C THR A 232 11.88 0.79 -12.00
N ALA A 233 11.30 1.57 -11.08
CA ALA A 233 10.16 1.14 -10.27
C ALA A 233 8.94 0.82 -11.15
N PHE A 234 8.65 1.64 -12.17
CA PHE A 234 7.56 1.43 -13.11
C PHE A 234 7.74 0.15 -13.91
N LEU A 235 8.91 -0.09 -14.48
CA LEU A 235 9.19 -1.28 -15.28
C LEU A 235 9.16 -2.56 -14.44
N LEU A 236 9.77 -2.54 -13.26
CA LEU A 236 9.79 -3.70 -12.36
C LEU A 236 8.38 -4.03 -11.84
N MET A 237 7.66 -3.04 -11.32
CA MET A 237 6.31 -3.24 -10.81
C MET A 237 5.29 -3.49 -11.91
N GLY A 238 5.41 -2.79 -13.04
CA GLY A 238 4.55 -3.00 -14.21
C GLY A 238 4.68 -4.41 -14.77
N GLY A 239 5.91 -4.88 -14.97
CA GLY A 239 6.17 -6.25 -15.41
C GLY A 239 5.65 -7.30 -14.41
N PHE A 240 5.94 -7.08 -13.13
CA PHE A 240 5.47 -7.95 -12.06
C PHE A 240 3.94 -8.05 -12.01
N VAL A 241 3.23 -6.93 -12.00
CA VAL A 241 1.75 -6.92 -11.97
C VAL A 241 1.16 -7.52 -13.25
N SER A 242 1.77 -7.27 -14.42
CA SER A 242 1.33 -7.84 -15.70
C SER A 242 1.41 -9.36 -15.71
N VAL A 243 2.52 -9.93 -15.21
CA VAL A 243 2.66 -11.39 -15.06
C VAL A 243 1.57 -11.94 -14.15
N TYR A 244 1.35 -11.34 -12.98
CA TYR A 244 0.34 -11.80 -12.04
C TYR A 244 -1.09 -11.67 -12.57
N ASN A 245 -1.40 -10.64 -13.35
CA ASN A 245 -2.72 -10.49 -13.99
C ASN A 245 -3.00 -11.58 -15.04
N MET A 246 -1.95 -12.05 -15.72
CA MET A 246 -2.09 -13.09 -16.77
C MET A 246 -1.91 -14.51 -16.23
N LEU A 247 -1.33 -14.66 -15.05
CA LEU A 247 -0.98 -15.96 -14.49
C LEU A 247 -2.21 -16.85 -14.28
N GLY A 248 -3.32 -16.29 -13.77
CA GLY A 248 -4.59 -17.00 -13.60
C GLY A 248 -5.07 -17.62 -14.92
N PHE A 249 -5.10 -16.86 -15.99
CA PHE A 249 -5.50 -17.36 -17.31
C PHE A 249 -4.64 -18.54 -17.79
N ARG A 250 -3.34 -18.48 -17.52
CA ARG A 250 -2.40 -19.53 -17.93
C ARG A 250 -2.56 -20.81 -17.10
N LEU A 251 -2.77 -20.67 -15.79
CA LEU A 251 -2.85 -21.81 -14.87
C LEU A 251 -4.18 -22.57 -14.99
N LEU A 252 -5.26 -21.86 -15.30
CA LEU A 252 -6.59 -22.47 -15.52
C LEU A 252 -6.72 -23.14 -16.90
N ALA A 253 -5.92 -22.71 -17.89
CA ALA A 253 -5.92 -23.28 -19.22
C ALA A 253 -5.04 -24.54 -19.34
N ALA A 254 -5.29 -25.33 -20.41
CA ALA A 254 -4.43 -26.46 -20.78
C ALA A 254 -2.98 -26.01 -21.00
N PRO A 255 -1.98 -26.81 -20.62
CA PRO A 255 -2.06 -28.16 -20.10
C PRO A 255 -2.28 -28.26 -18.56
N PHE A 256 -2.31 -27.12 -17.84
CA PHE A 256 -2.30 -27.13 -16.37
C PHE A 256 -3.68 -27.48 -15.78
N ASN A 257 -4.75 -26.86 -16.28
CA ASN A 257 -6.16 -27.09 -15.85
C ASN A 257 -6.32 -27.12 -14.31
N LEU A 258 -5.64 -26.20 -13.61
CA LEU A 258 -5.71 -26.11 -12.14
C LEU A 258 -7.05 -25.54 -11.70
N SER A 259 -7.50 -25.88 -10.48
CA SER A 259 -8.64 -25.20 -9.87
C SER A 259 -8.28 -23.76 -9.48
N GLU A 260 -9.29 -22.92 -9.27
CA GLU A 260 -9.11 -21.50 -8.90
C GLU A 260 -8.35 -21.36 -7.56
N ALA A 261 -8.64 -22.25 -6.59
CA ALA A 261 -7.95 -22.26 -5.30
C ALA A 261 -6.46 -22.62 -5.44
N VAL A 262 -6.15 -23.64 -6.26
CA VAL A 262 -4.77 -24.07 -6.51
C VAL A 262 -4.01 -22.99 -7.29
N ALA A 263 -4.60 -22.42 -8.34
CA ALA A 263 -4.02 -21.32 -9.09
C ALA A 263 -3.77 -20.10 -8.17
N GLY A 264 -4.71 -19.78 -7.29
CA GLY A 264 -4.58 -18.72 -6.29
C GLY A 264 -3.50 -18.98 -5.25
N SER A 265 -3.20 -20.23 -4.93
CA SER A 265 -2.13 -20.56 -3.96
C SER A 265 -0.74 -20.11 -4.41
N VAL A 266 -0.53 -19.90 -5.71
CA VAL A 266 0.73 -19.34 -6.24
C VAL A 266 1.03 -17.96 -5.64
N PHE A 267 0.00 -17.21 -5.24
CA PHE A 267 0.20 -15.92 -4.56
C PHE A 267 0.91 -16.07 -3.19
N LEU A 268 0.95 -17.25 -2.59
CA LEU A 268 1.73 -17.52 -1.38
C LEU A 268 3.25 -17.29 -1.60
N MET A 269 3.72 -17.37 -2.84
CA MET A 269 5.12 -17.02 -3.17
C MET A 269 5.46 -15.57 -2.80
N TYR A 270 4.48 -14.70 -2.61
CA TYR A 270 4.67 -13.35 -2.05
C TYR A 270 5.33 -13.37 -0.67
N LEU A 271 5.10 -14.43 0.11
CA LEU A 271 5.72 -14.58 1.43
C LEU A 271 7.25 -14.73 1.34
N SER A 272 7.77 -15.31 0.27
CA SER A 272 9.22 -15.42 0.07
C SER A 272 9.90 -14.04 -0.02
N GLY A 273 9.22 -13.05 -0.61
CA GLY A 273 9.69 -11.66 -0.65
C GLY A 273 9.76 -11.00 0.72
N THR A 274 8.86 -11.38 1.65
CA THR A 274 8.91 -10.86 3.03
C THR A 274 10.06 -11.48 3.82
N VAL A 275 10.38 -12.74 3.59
CA VAL A 275 11.51 -13.43 4.21
C VAL A 275 12.84 -12.83 3.74
N SER A 276 12.96 -12.48 2.45
CA SER A 276 14.17 -11.85 1.91
C SER A 276 14.44 -10.45 2.46
N SER A 277 13.41 -9.76 2.95
CA SER A 277 13.54 -8.44 3.60
C SER A 277 13.79 -8.52 5.11
N ALA A 278 13.77 -9.71 5.72
CA ALA A 278 14.20 -9.90 7.09
C ALA A 278 15.68 -9.46 7.22
N PRO A 279 16.07 -8.76 8.30
CA PRO A 279 17.45 -8.37 8.49
C PRO A 279 18.28 -9.64 8.73
N VAL A 280 18.65 -10.28 7.65
CA VAL A 280 19.77 -11.23 7.68
C VAL A 280 20.95 -10.37 8.08
N GLY A 281 21.54 -10.64 9.25
CA GLY A 281 22.77 -10.03 9.71
C GLY A 281 23.91 -10.41 8.77
N TRP A 282 23.86 -9.92 7.54
CA TRP A 282 24.88 -10.20 6.54
C TRP A 282 26.14 -9.39 6.90
N PRO A 283 27.32 -10.00 6.87
CA PRO A 283 28.58 -9.37 7.24
C PRO A 283 29.01 -8.20 6.33
N ILE A 284 28.20 -7.82 5.33
CA ILE A 284 28.49 -6.70 4.42
C ILE A 284 28.55 -5.36 5.16
N ALA A 285 27.73 -5.16 6.21
CA ALA A 285 27.78 -3.94 7.02
C ALA A 285 29.10 -3.81 7.80
N SER A 286 29.77 -4.91 8.12
CA SER A 286 31.05 -4.92 8.80
C SER A 286 32.23 -4.66 7.84
N ALA A 287 32.12 -5.06 6.58
CA ALA A 287 33.12 -4.80 5.57
C ALA A 287 33.16 -3.32 5.13
N ALA A 288 32.01 -2.66 5.03
CA ALA A 288 31.91 -1.24 4.72
C ALA A 288 32.50 -0.38 5.86
N ARG A 289 32.24 -0.74 7.12
CA ARG A 289 32.80 -0.02 8.29
C ARG A 289 34.31 -0.16 8.42
N ARG A 290 34.91 -1.26 7.96
CA ARG A 290 36.36 -1.47 8.00
C ARG A 290 37.12 -0.61 6.96
N ARG A 291 36.47 -0.16 5.90
CA ARG A 291 37.10 0.71 4.88
C ARG A 291 37.04 2.22 5.22
N CYS A 292 36.23 2.64 6.17
CA CYS A 292 36.13 4.04 6.63
C CYS A 292 36.86 4.30 7.95
N SER A 293 37.75 3.43 8.39
CA SER A 293 38.65 3.75 9.48
C SER A 293 39.71 4.76 8.97
N PRO A 294 39.79 5.99 9.51
CA PRO A 294 40.82 6.93 9.08
C PRO A 294 42.16 6.34 9.40
N ARG A 295 42.96 6.14 8.36
CA ARG A 295 44.34 5.78 8.47
C ARG A 295 45.03 6.80 9.40
N ARG A 296 45.38 6.40 10.61
CA ARG A 296 46.23 7.18 11.50
C ARG A 296 47.50 7.50 10.73
N SER A 297 47.64 8.72 10.29
CA SER A 297 48.89 9.27 9.83
C SER A 297 49.83 9.35 11.04
N SER A 298 50.61 8.29 11.25
CA SER A 298 51.75 8.30 12.12
C SER A 298 52.95 8.88 11.36
N ARG A 299 53.55 9.88 12.00
CA ARG A 299 54.92 10.34 11.78
C ARG A 299 55.15 11.45 10.75
N LEU A 300 55.07 12.68 11.22
CA LEU A 300 56.09 13.64 10.84
C LEU A 300 56.93 13.90 12.10
N ARG A 301 58.13 13.31 12.14
CA ARG A 301 59.23 13.77 13.00
C ARG A 301 59.78 15.04 12.34
N VAL A 302 59.61 16.14 13.02
CA VAL A 302 60.31 17.40 12.71
C VAL A 302 61.71 17.28 13.25
N TRP A 303 62.71 17.38 12.40
CA TRP A 303 64.07 17.69 12.70
C TRP A 303 64.25 19.22 12.66
N ARG A 304 64.67 19.78 13.78
CA ARG A 304 65.08 21.16 14.10
C ARG A 304 64.00 22.21 14.21
#